data_918817c39082b03e1da48ae3905ccd90
#
_entry.id   918817c39082b03e1da48ae3905ccd90
#
_cell.length_a   1.000
_cell.length_b   1.000
_cell.length_c   1.000
_cell.angle_alpha   90.00
_cell.angle_beta   90.00
_cell.angle_gamma   90.00
#
_symmetry.space_group_name_H-M   'P 1'
#
loop_
_entity.id
_entity.type
_entity.pdbx_description
1 polymer ?
#
loop_
_entity_poly.entity_id
_entity_poly.type
_entity_poly.pdbx_seq_one_letter_code
_entity_poly.pdbx_strand_id
1 'polypeptide(L)'
;MKFRTRKLIKPEDLNARGTLFGGQMLKWIDEEASIFTICQLKERSIVTKAMSEINFVSSAKTGDIIEMGCELVQFGRTSVTISCEVRNKDTKQTIIRIDKIVFVAVDENGKPTPHGIIK
;
A
#
# COMPACT_ATOMS: atom_id res chain seq x y z
N MET A 1 -12.11 -5.52 3.88
CA MET A 1 -11.19 -4.47 3.42
C MET A 1 -11.96 -3.39 2.68
N LYS A 2 -11.71 -2.14 3.02
CA LYS A 2 -12.34 -1.01 2.34
C LYS A 2 -11.40 -0.44 1.29
N PHE A 3 -11.89 -0.27 0.07
CA PHE A 3 -11.13 0.28 -1.05
C PHE A 3 -11.45 1.77 -1.15
N ARG A 4 -10.60 2.59 -0.55
CA ARG A 4 -10.88 4.02 -0.36
C ARG A 4 -10.31 4.93 -1.44
N THR A 5 -9.35 4.44 -2.22
CA THR A 5 -8.64 5.26 -3.21
C THR A 5 -8.76 4.65 -4.59
N ARG A 6 -9.01 5.49 -5.57
CA ARG A 6 -9.13 5.09 -6.97
C ARG A 6 -8.14 5.87 -7.82
N LYS A 7 -7.65 5.22 -8.87
CA LYS A 7 -6.76 5.83 -9.84
C LYS A 7 -7.21 5.48 -11.25
N LEU A 8 -7.19 6.46 -12.14
CA LEU A 8 -7.39 6.23 -13.56
C LEU A 8 -6.03 5.96 -14.19
N ILE A 9 -5.91 4.85 -14.92
CA ILE A 9 -4.66 4.49 -15.58
C ILE A 9 -4.51 5.32 -16.85
N LYS A 10 -3.42 6.08 -16.92
CA LYS A 10 -3.12 6.98 -18.04
C LYS A 10 -1.91 6.46 -18.81
N PRO A 11 -1.70 6.94 -20.07
CA PRO A 11 -0.55 6.48 -20.86
C PRO A 11 0.80 6.60 -20.14
N GLU A 12 0.99 7.64 -19.33
CA GLU A 12 2.25 7.83 -18.61
C GLU A 12 2.47 6.80 -17.50
N ASP A 13 1.45 6.03 -17.14
CA ASP A 13 1.54 5.01 -16.09
C ASP A 13 1.93 3.64 -16.66
N LEU A 14 2.12 3.54 -17.96
CA LEU A 14 2.32 2.25 -18.63
C LEU A 14 3.78 1.91 -18.82
N ASN A 15 4.06 0.61 -18.86
CA ASN A 15 5.38 0.11 -19.23
C ASN A 15 5.47 -0.04 -20.76
N ALA A 16 6.60 -0.56 -21.25
CA ALA A 16 6.81 -0.72 -22.70
C ALA A 16 5.83 -1.69 -23.36
N ARG A 17 5.18 -2.54 -22.56
CA ARG A 17 4.21 -3.51 -23.08
C ARG A 17 2.79 -2.96 -23.16
N GLY A 18 2.58 -1.72 -22.69
CA GLY A 18 1.26 -1.10 -22.70
C GLY A 18 0.39 -1.48 -21.50
N THR A 19 0.97 -2.02 -20.44
CA THR A 19 0.24 -2.32 -19.21
C THR A 19 0.81 -1.49 -18.06
N LEU A 20 0.04 -1.41 -16.96
CA LEU A 20 0.44 -0.61 -15.81
C LEU A 20 1.82 -1.03 -15.31
N PHE A 21 2.73 -0.04 -15.20
CA PHE A 21 4.10 -0.27 -14.76
C PHE A 21 4.10 -0.67 -13.28
N GLY A 22 4.77 -1.80 -12.99
CA GLY A 22 4.80 -2.31 -11.61
C GLY A 22 5.38 -1.33 -10.60
N GLY A 23 6.41 -0.59 -10.98
CA GLY A 23 7.01 0.42 -10.11
C GLY A 23 6.06 1.55 -9.80
N GLN A 24 5.24 1.97 -10.76
CA GLN A 24 4.22 3.00 -10.52
C GLN A 24 3.18 2.49 -9.54
N MET A 25 2.76 1.24 -9.71
CA MET A 25 1.80 0.64 -8.79
C MET A 25 2.35 0.53 -7.37
N LEU A 26 3.60 0.13 -7.24
CA LEU A 26 4.23 0.03 -5.92
C LEU A 26 4.35 1.38 -5.25
N LYS A 27 4.63 2.43 -6.03
CA LYS A 27 4.64 3.79 -5.50
C LYS A 27 3.29 4.16 -4.91
N TRP A 28 2.22 3.90 -5.65
CA TRP A 28 0.87 4.21 -5.18
C TRP A 28 0.50 3.39 -3.94
N ILE A 29 0.90 2.12 -3.91
CA ILE A 29 0.65 1.25 -2.76
C ILE A 29 1.38 1.77 -1.53
N ASP A 30 2.65 2.14 -1.69
CA ASP A 30 3.43 2.65 -0.55
C ASP A 30 2.82 3.93 0.00
N GLU A 31 2.35 4.82 -0.88
CA GLU A 31 1.65 6.03 -0.46
C GLU A 31 0.36 5.71 0.30
N GLU A 32 -0.47 4.85 -0.28
CA GLU A 32 -1.76 4.50 0.32
C GLU A 32 -1.57 3.81 1.67
N ALA A 33 -0.61 2.88 1.72
CA ALA A 33 -0.29 2.16 2.94
C ALA A 33 0.25 3.10 4.02
N SER A 34 1.06 4.08 3.63
CA SER A 34 1.59 5.08 4.56
C SER A 34 0.47 5.93 5.14
N ILE A 35 -0.44 6.40 4.30
CA ILE A 35 -1.58 7.21 4.74
C ILE A 35 -2.45 6.40 5.71
N PHE A 36 -2.74 5.14 5.35
CA PHE A 36 -3.54 4.27 6.20
C PHE A 36 -2.89 4.11 7.58
N THR A 37 -1.57 3.85 7.59
CA THR A 37 -0.83 3.65 8.84
C THR A 37 -0.80 4.92 9.69
N ILE A 38 -0.57 6.07 9.07
CA ILE A 38 -0.59 7.36 9.77
C ILE A 38 -1.94 7.56 10.44
N CYS A 39 -3.03 7.24 9.74
CA CYS A 39 -4.37 7.36 10.31
C CYS A 39 -4.59 6.42 11.49
N GLN A 40 -4.00 5.22 11.44
CA GLN A 40 -4.12 4.26 12.53
C GLN A 40 -3.36 4.70 13.78
N LEU A 41 -2.19 5.27 13.59
CA LEU A 41 -1.31 5.66 14.70
C LEU A 41 -1.52 7.11 15.15
N LYS A 42 -2.08 7.94 14.28
CA LYS A 42 -2.09 9.39 14.45
C LYS A 42 -0.66 9.93 14.61
N GLU A 43 0.28 9.31 13.92
CA GLU A 43 1.70 9.62 13.96
C GLU A 43 2.22 9.65 12.54
N ARG A 44 2.95 10.71 12.20
CA ARG A 44 3.46 10.91 10.82
C ARG A 44 4.90 10.48 10.64
N SER A 45 5.63 10.24 11.73
CA SER A 45 7.04 9.84 11.66
C SER A 45 7.12 8.33 11.58
N ILE A 46 6.85 7.81 10.40
CA ILE A 46 6.92 6.37 10.12
C ILE A 46 7.77 6.13 8.88
N VAL A 47 8.36 4.95 8.81
CA VAL A 47 9.11 4.51 7.63
C VAL A 47 8.65 3.13 7.22
N THR A 48 8.67 2.87 5.91
CA THR A 48 8.40 1.54 5.38
C THR A 48 9.63 0.69 5.65
N LYS A 49 9.47 -0.40 6.38
CA LYS A 49 10.58 -1.27 6.73
C LYS A 49 10.69 -2.49 5.83
N ALA A 50 9.56 -3.10 5.51
CA ALA A 50 9.59 -4.33 4.73
C ALA A 50 8.25 -4.56 4.04
N MET A 51 8.31 -5.27 2.94
CA MET A 51 7.11 -5.78 2.25
C MET A 51 7.34 -7.26 2.06
N SER A 52 6.28 -8.05 2.27
CA SER A 52 6.33 -9.47 2.01
C SER A 52 6.29 -9.72 0.51
N GLU A 53 6.14 -10.98 0.12
CA GLU A 53 6.00 -11.35 -1.27
C GLU A 53 4.93 -10.50 -1.95
N ILE A 54 5.29 -9.96 -3.12
CA ILE A 54 4.40 -9.13 -3.92
C ILE A 54 3.86 -9.98 -5.05
N ASN A 55 2.55 -10.18 -5.07
CA ASN A 55 1.91 -11.04 -6.07
C ASN A 55 1.21 -10.19 -7.12
N PHE A 56 1.78 -10.17 -8.33
CA PHE A 56 1.17 -9.52 -9.49
C PHE A 56 0.23 -10.53 -10.13
N VAL A 57 -1.06 -10.41 -9.82
CA VAL A 57 -2.06 -11.40 -10.22
C VAL A 57 -2.57 -11.16 -11.63
N SER A 58 -2.79 -9.91 -11.99
CA SER A 58 -3.25 -9.55 -13.34
C SER A 58 -2.72 -8.16 -13.68
N SER A 59 -2.89 -7.77 -14.94
CA SER A 59 -2.42 -6.47 -15.40
C SER A 59 -3.59 -5.49 -15.54
N ALA A 60 -3.24 -4.20 -15.66
CA ALA A 60 -4.18 -3.14 -15.98
C ALA A 60 -3.67 -2.36 -17.17
N LYS A 61 -4.56 -1.69 -17.87
CA LYS A 61 -4.22 -0.95 -19.09
C LYS A 61 -4.86 0.43 -19.05
N THR A 62 -4.47 1.26 -20.02
CA THR A 62 -4.98 2.64 -20.08
C THR A 62 -6.51 2.63 -20.11
N GLY A 63 -7.09 3.56 -19.36
CA GLY A 63 -8.55 3.67 -19.25
C GLY A 63 -9.16 2.85 -18.14
N ASP A 64 -8.44 1.88 -17.60
CA ASP A 64 -8.92 1.13 -16.45
C ASP A 64 -8.92 2.03 -15.20
N ILE A 65 -9.88 1.78 -14.32
CA ILE A 65 -9.90 2.41 -13.02
C ILE A 65 -9.55 1.34 -12.00
N ILE A 66 -8.52 1.60 -11.20
CA ILE A 66 -8.14 0.69 -10.13
C ILE A 66 -8.58 1.27 -8.80
N GLU A 67 -8.80 0.39 -7.83
CA GLU A 67 -9.06 0.82 -6.47
C GLU A 67 -8.15 0.09 -5.51
N MET A 68 -7.74 0.80 -4.45
CA MET A 68 -6.78 0.29 -3.47
C MET A 68 -7.39 0.27 -2.10
N GLY A 69 -7.12 -0.79 -1.36
CA GLY A 69 -7.57 -0.92 0.01
C GLY A 69 -6.46 -1.47 0.89
N CYS A 70 -6.51 -1.09 2.16
CA CYS A 70 -5.58 -1.55 3.18
C CYS A 70 -6.35 -2.07 4.37
N GLU A 71 -5.70 -2.95 5.12
CA GLU A 71 -6.31 -3.55 6.30
C GLU A 71 -5.23 -3.81 7.34
N LEU A 72 -5.56 -3.56 8.59
CA LEU A 72 -4.64 -3.78 9.69
C LEU A 72 -4.46 -5.28 9.93
N VAL A 73 -3.19 -5.71 10.03
CA VAL A 73 -2.88 -7.11 10.37
C VAL A 73 -2.53 -7.20 11.86
N GLN A 74 -1.58 -6.38 12.31
CA GLN A 74 -1.21 -6.39 13.73
C GLN A 74 -0.40 -5.16 14.11
N PHE A 75 -0.38 -4.85 15.40
CA PHE A 75 0.51 -3.87 15.98
C PHE A 75 1.65 -4.59 16.70
N GLY A 76 2.90 -4.19 16.43
CA GLY A 76 4.03 -4.51 17.28
C GLY A 76 4.26 -3.37 18.24
N ARG A 77 5.37 -3.38 18.95
CA ARG A 77 5.71 -2.31 19.89
C ARG A 77 6.10 -1.01 19.19
N THR A 78 6.92 -1.12 18.14
CA THR A 78 7.35 0.01 17.31
C THR A 78 6.79 -0.08 15.91
N SER A 79 6.19 -1.21 15.55
CA SER A 79 5.80 -1.52 14.16
C SER A 79 4.29 -1.65 14.00
N VAL A 80 3.87 -1.50 12.75
CA VAL A 80 2.49 -1.78 12.32
C VAL A 80 2.59 -2.61 11.06
N THR A 81 1.86 -3.70 11.00
CA THR A 81 1.78 -4.54 9.82
C THR A 81 0.41 -4.40 9.20
N ILE A 82 0.36 -4.10 7.92
CA ILE A 82 -0.90 -3.99 7.18
C ILE A 82 -0.83 -4.87 5.93
N SER A 83 -1.99 -5.17 5.37
CA SER A 83 -2.09 -5.79 4.06
C SER A 83 -2.67 -4.78 3.08
N CYS A 84 -2.41 -4.99 1.80
CA CYS A 84 -2.89 -4.09 0.76
C CYS A 84 -3.29 -4.88 -0.46
N GLU A 85 -4.36 -4.45 -1.10
CA GLU A 85 -4.82 -5.06 -2.35
C GLU A 85 -5.20 -3.97 -3.32
N VAL A 86 -4.86 -4.19 -4.59
CA VAL A 86 -5.28 -3.34 -5.72
C VAL A 86 -6.10 -4.21 -6.65
N ARG A 87 -7.26 -3.71 -7.07
CA ARG A 87 -8.12 -4.44 -7.98
C ARG A 87 -8.72 -3.50 -9.02
N ASN A 88 -9.18 -4.08 -10.11
CA ASN A 88 -9.93 -3.33 -11.11
C ASN A 88 -11.29 -2.96 -10.49
N LYS A 89 -11.63 -1.68 -10.55
CA LYS A 89 -12.85 -1.18 -9.93
C LYS A 89 -14.11 -1.78 -10.56
N ASP A 90 -14.10 -2.00 -11.87
CA ASP A 90 -15.28 -2.46 -12.59
C ASP A 90 -15.43 -3.98 -12.55
N THR A 91 -14.35 -4.71 -12.76
CA THR A 91 -14.39 -6.18 -12.81
C THR A 91 -14.18 -6.82 -11.45
N LYS A 92 -13.63 -6.06 -10.49
CA LYS A 92 -13.25 -6.55 -9.15
C LYS A 92 -12.12 -7.59 -9.20
N GLN A 93 -11.45 -7.73 -10.33
CA GLN A 93 -10.33 -8.64 -10.45
C GLN A 93 -9.11 -8.07 -9.72
N THR A 94 -8.48 -8.90 -8.90
CA THR A 94 -7.26 -8.51 -8.19
C THR A 94 -6.13 -8.30 -9.17
N ILE A 95 -5.43 -7.19 -9.03
CA ILE A 95 -4.26 -6.86 -9.86
C ILE A 95 -3.00 -7.16 -9.08
N ILE A 96 -2.93 -6.72 -7.83
CA ILE A 96 -1.76 -6.97 -6.98
C ILE A 96 -2.21 -7.15 -5.53
N ARG A 97 -1.49 -8.01 -4.82
CA ARG A 97 -1.75 -8.23 -3.40
C ARG A 97 -0.42 -8.31 -2.66
N ILE A 98 -0.37 -7.63 -1.52
CA ILE A 98 0.76 -7.69 -0.60
C ILE A 98 0.19 -7.99 0.78
N ASP A 99 0.53 -9.16 1.31
CA ASP A 99 -0.07 -9.62 2.57
C ASP A 99 0.48 -8.89 3.79
N LYS A 100 1.74 -8.43 3.72
CA LYS A 100 2.36 -7.75 4.85
C LYS A 100 3.24 -6.60 4.38
N ILE A 101 2.88 -5.41 4.81
CA ILE A 101 3.72 -4.22 4.67
C ILE A 101 3.96 -3.74 6.09
N VAL A 102 5.23 -3.68 6.48
CA VAL A 102 5.62 -3.32 7.84
C VAL A 102 6.13 -1.89 7.87
N PHE A 103 5.49 -1.08 8.70
CA PHE A 103 5.93 0.28 8.99
C PHE A 103 6.47 0.33 10.40
N VAL A 104 7.43 1.20 10.64
CA VAL A 104 8.02 1.39 11.96
C VAL A 104 7.95 2.87 12.32
N ALA A 105 7.46 3.15 13.53
CA ALA A 105 7.47 4.50 14.06
C ALA A 105 8.92 4.86 14.42
N VAL A 106 9.34 6.06 14.05
CA VAL A 106 10.72 6.50 14.28
C VAL A 106 10.73 7.84 15.00
N ASP A 107 11.80 8.07 15.76
CA ASP A 107 12.01 9.34 16.42
C ASP A 107 12.67 10.34 15.48
N GLU A 108 13.03 11.51 16.00
CA GLU A 108 13.63 12.58 15.18
C GLU A 108 15.00 12.20 14.60
N ASN A 109 15.63 11.17 15.17
CA ASN A 109 16.92 10.66 14.67
C ASN A 109 16.73 9.44 13.74
N GLY A 110 15.48 9.09 13.41
CA GLY A 110 15.19 7.98 12.54
C GLY A 110 15.29 6.62 13.19
N LYS A 111 15.34 6.57 14.53
CA LYS A 111 15.43 5.29 15.25
C LYS A 111 14.06 4.80 15.67
N PRO A 112 13.83 3.47 15.66
CA PRO A 112 12.55 2.93 16.08
C PRO A 112 12.14 3.41 17.47
N THR A 113 10.87 3.78 17.59
CA THR A 113 10.32 4.25 18.86
C THR A 113 8.92 3.64 19.04
N PRO A 114 8.50 3.36 20.29
CA PRO A 114 7.17 2.84 20.52
C PRO A 114 6.11 3.82 20.04
N HIS A 115 5.08 3.31 19.35
CA HIS A 115 3.98 4.14 18.86
C HIS A 115 2.86 4.31 19.89
N GLY A 116 2.91 3.59 20.99
CA GLY A 116 1.96 3.77 22.09
C GLY A 116 0.60 3.10 21.90
N ILE A 117 0.37 2.44 20.79
CA ILE A 117 -0.88 1.72 20.56
C ILE A 117 -0.75 0.31 21.09
N ILE A 118 -1.69 -0.08 21.97
CA ILE A 118 -1.72 -1.40 22.57
C ILE A 118 -2.96 -2.14 22.05
N LYS A 119 -2.75 -3.36 21.59
CA LYS A 119 -3.84 -4.22 21.12
C LYS A 119 -3.78 -5.57 21.77
#